data_b558e77bdd708551a07efcfe50adb4a5
#
_entry.id   b558e77bdd708551a07efcfe50adb4a5
#
_cell.length_a   1.000
_cell.length_b   1.000
_cell.length_c   1.000
_cell.angle_alpha   90.00
_cell.angle_beta   90.00
_cell.angle_gamma   90.00
#
_symmetry.space_group_name_H-M   'P 1'
#
loop_
_entity.id
_entity.type
_entity.pdbx_description
1 polymer ?
#
loop_
_entity_poly.entity_id
_entity_poly.type
_entity_poly.pdbx_seq_one_letter_code
_entity_poly.pdbx_strand_id
1 'polypeptide(L)'
;MKQPIVAIMYDFDKTLCTKDMQEYAFIPALGMSSSAFWGEVNAMTDAEEMDNILAYMYKMVEKAKEKKVPITRDTFQKMGSKVEYFDGVKTWFERINAYGEKVGVRVEHYIVSSGIKEIIEGTEIARFFKKIYACEFMYDYNGSIQWPKFAVNYTAKTQFLFRINKGVLTIDSKSADKLNRFTPENERRV
;
A
#
# COMPACT_ATOMS: atom_id res chain seq x y z
N MET A 1 29.46 17.32 -1.19
CA MET A 1 28.65 16.54 -2.17
C MET A 1 27.33 16.14 -1.50
N LYS A 2 26.23 16.08 -2.24
CA LYS A 2 24.93 15.64 -1.70
C LYS A 2 25.00 14.13 -1.40
N GLN A 3 24.57 13.73 -0.20
CA GLN A 3 24.61 12.31 0.19
C GLN A 3 23.74 11.48 -0.76
N PRO A 4 24.23 10.36 -1.30
CA PRO A 4 23.45 9.46 -2.15
C PRO A 4 22.24 8.91 -1.40
N ILE A 5 21.13 8.68 -2.13
CA ILE A 5 19.89 8.15 -1.57
C ILE A 5 19.66 6.75 -2.12
N VAL A 6 19.61 5.77 -1.22
CA VAL A 6 19.17 4.41 -1.53
C VAL A 6 17.68 4.29 -1.18
N ALA A 7 16.83 4.05 -2.17
CA ALA A 7 15.42 3.86 -1.99
C ALA A 7 15.08 2.36 -1.95
N ILE A 8 14.60 1.88 -0.81
CA ILE A 8 14.12 0.51 -0.68
C ILE A 8 12.60 0.52 -0.81
N MET A 9 12.12 -0.22 -1.79
CA MET A 9 10.70 -0.33 -2.12
C MET A 9 10.21 -1.72 -1.76
N TYR A 10 9.19 -1.78 -0.90
CA TYR A 10 8.62 -3.04 -0.40
C TYR A 10 7.23 -3.25 -0.99
N ASP A 11 6.92 -4.48 -1.33
CA ASP A 11 5.55 -4.97 -1.24
C ASP A 11 5.17 -5.13 0.23
N PHE A 12 3.89 -5.27 0.54
CA PHE A 12 3.44 -5.34 1.93
C PHE A 12 2.94 -6.74 2.29
N ASP A 13 1.90 -7.22 1.61
CA ASP A 13 1.26 -8.50 1.88
C ASP A 13 2.21 -9.66 1.55
N LYS A 14 2.36 -10.60 2.49
CA LYS A 14 3.28 -11.76 2.37
C LYS A 14 4.75 -11.39 2.08
N THR A 15 5.10 -10.11 2.32
CA THR A 15 6.47 -9.59 2.21
C THR A 15 6.94 -8.99 3.54
N LEU A 16 6.20 -8.05 4.10
CA LEU A 16 6.44 -7.51 5.44
C LEU A 16 5.51 -8.12 6.47
N CYS A 17 4.31 -8.51 6.09
CA CYS A 17 3.35 -9.22 6.93
C CYS A 17 3.07 -10.62 6.42
N THR A 18 2.56 -11.50 7.31
CA THR A 18 2.50 -12.94 7.08
C THR A 18 1.32 -13.39 6.20
N LYS A 19 0.30 -12.54 6.01
CA LYS A 19 -0.93 -12.82 5.24
C LYS A 19 -1.30 -11.61 4.40
N ASP A 20 -2.37 -11.73 3.62
CA ASP A 20 -3.03 -10.56 3.03
C ASP A 20 -3.66 -9.73 4.16
N MET A 21 -3.47 -8.41 4.14
CA MET A 21 -3.83 -7.55 5.28
C MET A 21 -5.32 -7.60 5.64
N GLN A 22 -6.19 -7.89 4.67
CA GLN A 22 -7.63 -8.04 4.89
C GLN A 22 -7.95 -9.24 5.79
N GLU A 23 -7.07 -10.25 5.86
CA GLU A 23 -7.27 -11.48 6.62
C GLU A 23 -7.07 -11.30 8.13
N TYR A 24 -6.39 -10.24 8.57
CA TYR A 24 -6.16 -10.03 10.00
C TYR A 24 -7.37 -9.50 10.75
N ALA A 25 -8.17 -8.66 10.11
CA ALA A 25 -9.29 -8.00 10.79
C ALA A 25 -10.54 -7.84 9.94
N PHE A 26 -10.41 -7.42 8.66
CA PHE A 26 -11.56 -7.11 7.81
C PHE A 26 -12.40 -8.36 7.50
N ILE A 27 -11.81 -9.40 6.93
CA ILE A 27 -12.52 -10.64 6.60
C ILE A 27 -13.12 -11.32 7.83
N PRO A 28 -12.40 -11.43 8.98
CA PRO A 28 -13.00 -11.89 10.23
C PRO A 28 -14.18 -11.05 10.70
N ALA A 29 -14.13 -9.73 10.55
CA ALA A 29 -15.26 -8.85 10.93
C ALA A 29 -16.52 -9.09 10.07
N LEU A 30 -16.38 -9.59 8.85
CA LEU A 30 -17.49 -10.02 8.01
C LEU A 30 -18.11 -11.37 8.46
N GLY A 31 -17.44 -12.10 9.36
CA GLY A 31 -17.82 -13.48 9.72
C GLY A 31 -17.57 -14.48 8.59
N MET A 32 -16.64 -14.19 7.69
CA MET A 32 -16.28 -15.03 6.54
C MET A 32 -14.91 -15.70 6.75
N SER A 33 -14.71 -16.84 6.07
CA SER A 33 -13.37 -17.39 5.92
C SER A 33 -12.62 -16.66 4.79
N SER A 34 -11.29 -16.65 4.84
CA SER A 34 -10.44 -16.09 3.78
C SER A 34 -10.72 -16.74 2.43
N SER A 35 -10.85 -18.07 2.40
CA SER A 35 -11.16 -18.83 1.17
C SER A 35 -12.52 -18.46 0.58
N ALA A 36 -13.54 -18.23 1.41
CA ALA A 36 -14.85 -17.81 0.92
C ALA A 36 -14.81 -16.41 0.32
N PHE A 37 -14.16 -15.45 0.99
CA PHE A 37 -14.05 -14.08 0.49
C PHE A 37 -13.27 -14.03 -0.84
N TRP A 38 -12.09 -14.61 -0.88
CA TRP A 38 -11.26 -14.63 -2.09
C TRP A 38 -11.88 -15.47 -3.22
N GLY A 39 -12.64 -16.51 -2.88
CA GLY A 39 -13.41 -17.29 -3.85
C GLY A 39 -14.47 -16.44 -4.57
N GLU A 40 -15.20 -15.58 -3.84
CA GLU A 40 -16.15 -14.65 -4.44
C GLU A 40 -15.46 -13.56 -5.29
N VAL A 41 -14.30 -13.07 -4.85
CA VAL A 41 -13.49 -12.12 -5.63
C VAL A 41 -13.06 -12.73 -6.96
N ASN A 42 -12.51 -13.95 -6.92
CA ASN A 42 -12.04 -14.63 -8.12
C ASN A 42 -13.20 -14.96 -9.08
N ALA A 43 -14.33 -15.44 -8.55
CA ALA A 43 -15.52 -15.71 -9.35
C ALA A 43 -16.03 -14.46 -10.08
N MET A 44 -15.99 -13.28 -9.42
CA MET A 44 -16.34 -12.01 -10.04
C MET A 44 -15.31 -11.59 -11.09
N THR A 45 -14.03 -11.74 -10.80
CA THR A 45 -12.93 -11.46 -11.73
C THR A 45 -13.12 -12.26 -13.03
N ASP A 46 -13.40 -13.56 -12.91
CA ASP A 46 -13.54 -14.46 -14.07
C ASP A 46 -14.84 -14.20 -14.86
N ALA A 47 -15.95 -13.91 -14.17
CA ALA A 47 -17.25 -13.69 -14.80
C ALA A 47 -17.34 -12.37 -15.56
N GLU A 48 -16.69 -11.33 -15.04
CA GLU A 48 -16.78 -9.95 -15.56
C GLU A 48 -15.50 -9.54 -16.33
N GLU A 49 -14.50 -10.43 -16.47
CA GLU A 49 -13.16 -10.08 -16.98
C GLU A 49 -12.58 -8.84 -16.29
N MET A 50 -12.85 -8.70 -15.00
CA MET A 50 -12.55 -7.52 -14.19
C MET A 50 -11.13 -7.58 -13.63
N ASP A 51 -10.47 -6.41 -13.51
CA ASP A 51 -9.21 -6.30 -12.74
C ASP A 51 -9.41 -6.82 -11.33
N ASN A 52 -8.59 -7.80 -10.91
CA ASN A 52 -8.74 -8.49 -9.62
C ASN A 52 -8.63 -7.54 -8.43
N ILE A 53 -7.83 -6.47 -8.55
CA ILE A 53 -7.69 -5.46 -7.50
C ILE A 53 -8.97 -4.65 -7.34
N LEU A 54 -9.57 -4.24 -8.45
CA LEU A 54 -10.88 -3.58 -8.43
C LEU A 54 -11.98 -4.54 -7.93
N ALA A 55 -11.92 -5.81 -8.32
CA ALA A 55 -12.89 -6.81 -7.87
C ALA A 55 -12.85 -7.00 -6.34
N TYR A 56 -11.66 -7.13 -5.72
CA TYR A 56 -11.62 -7.26 -4.28
C TYR A 56 -12.04 -5.96 -3.57
N MET A 57 -11.66 -4.78 -4.08
CA MET A 57 -12.11 -3.51 -3.51
C MET A 57 -13.63 -3.37 -3.56
N TYR A 58 -14.24 -3.77 -4.68
CA TYR A 58 -15.70 -3.82 -4.81
C TYR A 58 -16.33 -4.78 -3.79
N LYS A 59 -15.81 -6.02 -3.70
CA LYS A 59 -16.31 -7.03 -2.74
C LYS A 59 -16.15 -6.60 -1.29
N MET A 60 -15.10 -5.87 -0.95
CA MET A 60 -14.97 -5.28 0.38
C MET A 60 -16.16 -4.36 0.71
N VAL A 61 -16.52 -3.46 -0.21
CA VAL A 61 -17.63 -2.53 -0.01
C VAL A 61 -18.97 -3.26 0.02
N GLU A 62 -19.21 -4.17 -0.94
CA GLU A 62 -20.42 -4.97 -1.04
C GLU A 62 -20.66 -5.78 0.26
N LYS A 63 -19.66 -6.58 0.69
CA LYS A 63 -19.78 -7.43 1.88
C LYS A 63 -19.89 -6.64 3.18
N ALA A 64 -19.17 -5.53 3.30
CA ALA A 64 -19.29 -4.66 4.46
C ALA A 64 -20.72 -4.10 4.59
N LYS A 65 -21.34 -3.71 3.47
CA LYS A 65 -22.73 -3.26 3.43
C LYS A 65 -23.71 -4.39 3.81
N GLU A 66 -23.55 -5.57 3.21
CA GLU A 66 -24.39 -6.74 3.51
C GLU A 66 -24.33 -7.13 4.99
N LYS A 67 -23.12 -7.15 5.55
CA LYS A 67 -22.86 -7.57 6.94
C LYS A 67 -22.98 -6.43 7.97
N LYS A 68 -23.28 -5.20 7.50
CA LYS A 68 -23.35 -4.00 8.34
C LYS A 68 -22.06 -3.72 9.12
N VAL A 69 -20.90 -4.06 8.52
CA VAL A 69 -19.59 -3.77 9.08
C VAL A 69 -19.18 -2.35 8.63
N PRO A 70 -18.92 -1.42 9.56
CA PRO A 70 -18.53 -0.07 9.20
C PRO A 70 -17.15 -0.05 8.58
N ILE A 71 -17.03 0.50 7.36
CA ILE A 71 -15.76 0.72 6.65
C ILE A 71 -15.57 2.21 6.41
N THR A 72 -14.77 2.81 7.26
CA THR A 72 -14.36 4.21 7.20
C THR A 72 -12.84 4.26 7.20
N ARG A 73 -12.26 5.44 6.91
CA ARG A 73 -10.81 5.64 7.03
C ARG A 73 -10.29 5.21 8.42
N ASP A 74 -10.97 5.65 9.47
CA ASP A 74 -10.59 5.35 10.85
C ASP A 74 -10.68 3.86 11.19
N THR A 75 -11.75 3.17 10.75
CA THR A 75 -11.88 1.72 10.99
C THR A 75 -10.79 0.93 10.27
N PHE A 76 -10.43 1.29 9.04
CA PHE A 76 -9.32 0.66 8.35
C PHE A 76 -7.96 0.91 9.04
N GLN A 77 -7.68 2.15 9.47
CA GLN A 77 -6.46 2.43 10.21
C GLN A 77 -6.38 1.61 11.51
N LYS A 78 -7.48 1.48 12.24
CA LYS A 78 -7.53 0.61 13.43
C LYS A 78 -7.23 -0.86 13.12
N MET A 79 -7.62 -1.35 11.95
CA MET A 79 -7.29 -2.73 11.51
C MET A 79 -5.79 -2.94 11.33
N GLY A 80 -5.03 -1.89 11.00
CA GLY A 80 -3.57 -1.95 10.87
C GLY A 80 -2.85 -2.42 12.15
N SER A 81 -3.42 -2.17 13.33
CA SER A 81 -2.86 -2.64 14.60
C SER A 81 -2.91 -4.17 14.79
N LYS A 82 -3.67 -4.88 13.95
CA LYS A 82 -3.81 -6.34 13.99
C LYS A 82 -2.86 -7.07 13.05
N VAL A 83 -2.11 -6.35 12.24
CA VAL A 83 -1.17 -6.92 11.27
C VAL A 83 0.00 -7.59 11.99
N GLU A 84 0.29 -8.83 11.60
CA GLU A 84 1.40 -9.62 12.10
C GLU A 84 2.54 -9.63 11.08
N TYR A 85 3.75 -9.38 11.53
CA TYR A 85 4.93 -9.27 10.66
C TYR A 85 5.77 -10.54 10.68
N PHE A 86 6.52 -10.75 9.61
CA PHE A 86 7.61 -11.70 9.64
C PHE A 86 8.69 -11.31 10.67
N ASP A 87 9.40 -12.29 11.19
CA ASP A 87 10.48 -12.08 12.14
C ASP A 87 11.53 -11.10 11.59
N GLY A 88 11.94 -10.17 12.45
CA GLY A 88 12.95 -9.17 12.13
C GLY A 88 12.43 -7.91 11.43
N VAL A 89 11.20 -7.88 10.89
CA VAL A 89 10.64 -6.71 10.18
C VAL A 89 10.60 -5.47 11.07
N LYS A 90 10.17 -5.59 12.32
CA LYS A 90 10.04 -4.45 13.24
C LYS A 90 11.37 -3.74 13.52
N THR A 91 12.49 -4.47 13.50
CA THR A 91 13.83 -3.93 13.74
C THR A 91 14.62 -3.66 12.47
N TRP A 92 14.12 -4.09 11.31
CA TRP A 92 14.79 -3.96 10.02
C TRP A 92 15.10 -2.51 9.65
N PHE A 93 14.11 -1.64 9.76
CA PHE A 93 14.22 -0.26 9.31
C PHE A 93 15.30 0.52 10.06
N GLU A 94 15.36 0.37 11.37
CA GLU A 94 16.39 1.02 12.21
C GLU A 94 17.78 0.47 11.90
N ARG A 95 17.91 -0.85 11.74
CA ARG A 95 19.19 -1.48 11.44
C ARG A 95 19.75 -1.06 10.09
N ILE A 96 18.91 -1.04 9.05
CA ILE A 96 19.38 -0.66 7.70
C ILE A 96 19.66 0.84 7.59
N ASN A 97 18.90 1.68 8.30
CA ASN A 97 19.18 3.10 8.40
C ASN A 97 20.54 3.37 9.06
N ALA A 98 20.81 2.74 10.20
CA ALA A 98 22.09 2.85 10.88
C ALA A 98 23.27 2.34 10.01
N TYR A 99 23.06 1.28 9.26
CA TYR A 99 24.07 0.79 8.31
C TYR A 99 24.30 1.80 7.18
N GLY A 100 23.22 2.37 6.61
CA GLY A 100 23.30 3.40 5.58
C GLY A 100 24.11 4.61 6.04
N GLU A 101 23.83 5.11 7.24
CA GLU A 101 24.60 6.23 7.84
C GLU A 101 26.08 5.90 7.97
N LYS A 102 26.41 4.69 8.42
CA LYS A 102 27.79 4.22 8.56
C LYS A 102 28.58 4.20 7.24
N VAL A 103 27.90 3.90 6.13
CA VAL A 103 28.52 3.86 4.80
C VAL A 103 28.32 5.14 3.97
N GLY A 104 27.76 6.19 4.57
CA GLY A 104 27.63 7.50 3.95
C GLY A 104 26.46 7.62 2.97
N VAL A 105 25.45 6.75 3.04
CA VAL A 105 24.23 6.84 2.23
C VAL A 105 23.01 7.09 3.10
N ARG A 106 22.01 7.78 2.53
CA ARG A 106 20.70 7.94 3.17
C ARG A 106 19.75 6.86 2.66
N VAL A 107 19.19 6.06 3.54
CA VAL A 107 18.16 5.09 3.19
C VAL A 107 16.78 5.75 3.27
N GLU A 108 15.95 5.54 2.26
CA GLU A 108 14.55 5.95 2.24
C GLU A 108 13.68 4.71 2.00
N HIS A 109 12.58 4.58 2.73
CA HIS A 109 11.67 3.43 2.65
C HIS A 109 10.36 3.82 1.96
N TYR A 110 9.86 2.94 1.12
CA TYR A 110 8.64 3.13 0.34
C TYR A 110 7.82 1.85 0.31
N ILE A 111 6.50 1.98 0.35
CA ILE A 111 5.58 0.87 0.05
C ILE A 111 5.03 1.03 -1.36
N VAL A 112 4.99 -0.07 -2.10
CA VAL A 112 4.28 -0.21 -3.37
C VAL A 112 3.46 -1.50 -3.32
N SER A 113 2.22 -1.41 -2.85
CA SER A 113 1.36 -2.54 -2.49
C SER A 113 0.02 -2.52 -3.23
N SER A 114 -0.54 -3.70 -3.46
CA SER A 114 -1.92 -3.86 -3.92
C SER A 114 -2.94 -3.92 -2.77
N GLY A 115 -2.48 -3.85 -1.51
CA GLY A 115 -3.34 -3.76 -0.34
C GLY A 115 -3.92 -2.37 -0.09
N ILE A 116 -4.67 -2.20 1.00
CA ILE A 116 -5.36 -0.95 1.37
C ILE A 116 -4.42 -0.03 2.15
N LYS A 117 -4.22 1.17 1.64
CA LYS A 117 -3.31 2.18 2.20
C LYS A 117 -3.63 2.54 3.64
N GLU A 118 -4.90 2.73 3.95
CA GLU A 118 -5.35 3.12 5.29
C GLU A 118 -5.00 2.04 6.34
N ILE A 119 -5.06 0.75 5.97
CA ILE A 119 -4.62 -0.34 6.85
C ILE A 119 -3.11 -0.23 7.09
N ILE A 120 -2.33 0.00 6.03
CA ILE A 120 -0.86 0.16 6.15
C ILE A 120 -0.52 1.38 7.01
N GLU A 121 -1.21 2.51 6.82
CA GLU A 121 -1.03 3.74 7.62
C GLU A 121 -1.32 3.53 9.11
N GLY A 122 -2.20 2.58 9.44
CA GLY A 122 -2.52 2.20 10.82
C GLY A 122 -1.53 1.25 11.48
N THR A 123 -0.52 0.78 10.77
CA THR A 123 0.49 -0.14 11.30
C THR A 123 1.59 0.59 12.08
N GLU A 124 2.22 -0.11 13.03
CA GLU A 124 3.33 0.46 13.82
C GLU A 124 4.57 0.80 12.98
N ILE A 125 4.75 0.13 11.83
CA ILE A 125 5.89 0.37 10.93
C ILE A 125 5.62 1.51 9.93
N ALA A 126 4.40 2.03 9.85
CA ALA A 126 4.03 3.10 8.91
C ALA A 126 4.93 4.32 9.02
N ARG A 127 5.40 4.63 10.24
CA ARG A 127 6.29 5.77 10.54
C ARG A 127 7.62 5.75 9.77
N PHE A 128 8.07 4.59 9.30
CA PHE A 128 9.33 4.45 8.58
C PHE A 128 9.20 4.80 7.09
N PHE A 129 8.00 4.78 6.54
CA PHE A 129 7.79 4.96 5.11
C PHE A 129 7.68 6.45 4.73
N LYS A 130 8.58 6.88 3.86
CA LYS A 130 8.53 8.22 3.27
C LYS A 130 7.28 8.43 2.41
N LYS A 131 6.85 7.36 1.73
CA LYS A 131 5.61 7.35 0.94
C LYS A 131 5.05 5.94 0.85
N ILE A 132 3.72 5.85 0.90
CA ILE A 132 2.96 4.62 0.71
C ILE A 132 2.13 4.79 -0.57
N TYR A 133 2.41 3.96 -1.57
CA TYR A 133 1.61 3.79 -2.77
C TYR A 133 0.85 2.48 -2.64
N ALA A 134 -0.45 2.55 -2.43
CA ALA A 134 -1.32 1.41 -2.24
C ALA A 134 -2.74 1.74 -2.72
N CYS A 135 -3.63 0.75 -2.76
CA CYS A 135 -5.02 1.00 -3.08
C CYS A 135 -5.65 1.92 -2.04
N GLU A 136 -6.46 2.86 -2.46
CA GLU A 136 -7.03 3.91 -1.60
C GLU A 136 -8.49 4.16 -1.99
N PHE A 137 -9.36 4.38 -1.02
CA PHE A 137 -10.72 4.81 -1.25
C PHE A 137 -10.87 6.34 -1.15
N MET A 138 -11.84 6.88 -1.88
CA MET A 138 -12.37 8.21 -1.66
C MET A 138 -13.50 8.11 -0.63
N TYR A 139 -13.52 9.03 0.32
CA TYR A 139 -14.49 9.08 1.40
C TYR A 139 -15.35 10.34 1.30
N ASP A 140 -16.60 10.24 1.74
CA ASP A 140 -17.46 11.39 1.92
C ASP A 140 -17.14 12.16 3.20
N TYR A 141 -17.91 13.22 3.48
CA TYR A 141 -17.75 14.04 4.68
C TYR A 141 -18.03 13.30 6.00
N ASN A 142 -18.77 12.17 5.95
CA ASN A 142 -19.01 11.30 7.10
C ASN A 142 -17.91 10.23 7.27
N GLY A 143 -16.92 10.20 6.39
CA GLY A 143 -15.86 9.19 6.35
C GLY A 143 -16.27 7.86 5.74
N SER A 144 -17.44 7.79 5.07
CA SER A 144 -17.91 6.58 4.38
C SER A 144 -17.31 6.48 2.98
N ILE A 145 -17.03 5.25 2.54
CA ILE A 145 -16.46 5.00 1.22
C ILE A 145 -17.44 5.42 0.13
N GLN A 146 -16.94 6.20 -0.84
CA GLN A 146 -17.66 6.61 -2.04
C GLN A 146 -17.20 5.85 -3.28
N TRP A 147 -15.90 5.74 -3.50
CA TRP A 147 -15.32 5.22 -4.73
C TRP A 147 -13.88 4.76 -4.53
N PRO A 148 -13.39 3.77 -5.30
CA PRO A 148 -11.95 3.52 -5.38
C PRO A 148 -11.22 4.74 -5.92
N LYS A 149 -10.42 5.39 -5.09
CA LYS A 149 -9.62 6.55 -5.49
C LYS A 149 -8.40 6.15 -6.28
N PHE A 150 -7.81 5.01 -5.93
CA PHE A 150 -6.61 4.50 -6.53
C PHE A 150 -6.52 2.98 -6.39
N ALA A 151 -6.21 2.30 -7.51
CA ALA A 151 -5.95 0.85 -7.54
C ALA A 151 -4.51 0.61 -8.01
N VAL A 152 -3.76 -0.18 -7.28
CA VAL A 152 -2.38 -0.57 -7.59
C VAL A 152 -2.36 -2.04 -7.95
N ASN A 153 -2.49 -2.35 -9.23
CA ASN A 153 -2.23 -3.70 -9.75
C ASN A 153 -0.73 -3.90 -10.01
N TYR A 154 -0.33 -5.12 -10.38
CA TYR A 154 1.09 -5.45 -10.55
C TYR A 154 1.77 -4.62 -11.67
N THR A 155 1.05 -4.27 -12.74
CA THR A 155 1.58 -3.41 -13.80
C THR A 155 1.72 -1.97 -13.35
N ALA A 156 0.78 -1.47 -12.54
CA ALA A 156 0.86 -0.14 -11.98
C ALA A 156 2.04 0.03 -11.00
N LYS A 157 2.54 -1.06 -10.38
CA LYS A 157 3.70 -1.00 -9.48
C LYS A 157 4.93 -0.39 -10.15
N THR A 158 5.19 -0.69 -11.42
CA THR A 158 6.37 -0.21 -12.16
C THR A 158 6.44 1.32 -12.28
N GLN A 159 5.30 1.99 -12.43
CA GLN A 159 5.29 3.46 -12.48
C GLN A 159 5.83 4.10 -11.19
N PHE A 160 5.58 3.46 -10.04
CA PHE A 160 6.04 3.99 -8.76
C PHE A 160 7.54 3.84 -8.58
N LEU A 161 8.14 2.76 -9.08
CA LEU A 161 9.59 2.59 -9.11
C LEU A 161 10.24 3.77 -9.87
N PHE A 162 9.69 4.09 -11.04
CA PHE A 162 10.16 5.22 -11.84
C PHE A 162 9.95 6.57 -11.13
N ARG A 163 8.79 6.78 -10.49
CA ARG A 163 8.50 7.99 -9.70
C ARG A 163 9.48 8.16 -8.54
N ILE A 164 9.74 7.09 -7.80
CA ILE A 164 10.65 7.10 -6.66
C ILE A 164 12.06 7.41 -7.14
N ASN A 165 12.54 6.72 -8.19
CA ASN A 165 13.85 6.99 -8.78
C ASN A 165 14.02 8.49 -9.12
N LYS A 166 13.05 9.09 -9.79
CA LYS A 166 13.09 10.52 -10.19
C LYS A 166 12.75 11.50 -9.06
N GLY A 167 12.33 11.04 -7.89
CA GLY A 167 11.91 11.89 -6.79
C GLY A 167 10.56 12.60 -6.99
N VAL A 168 9.75 12.18 -7.96
CA VAL A 168 8.40 12.73 -8.23
C VAL A 168 7.37 11.96 -7.41
N LEU A 169 7.30 12.23 -6.11
CA LEU A 169 6.56 11.41 -5.16
C LEU A 169 5.06 11.76 -5.08
N THR A 170 4.66 12.96 -5.50
CA THR A 170 3.25 13.37 -5.52
C THR A 170 2.54 12.91 -6.79
N ILE A 171 1.26 12.60 -6.67
CA ILE A 171 0.36 12.36 -7.80
C ILE A 171 -0.54 13.58 -7.90
N ASP A 172 -0.27 14.44 -8.87
CA ASP A 172 -1.01 15.67 -9.14
C ASP A 172 -1.15 15.89 -10.65
N SER A 173 -1.90 16.90 -11.05
CA SER A 173 -2.13 17.24 -12.47
C SER A 173 -0.86 17.57 -13.25
N LYS A 174 0.23 17.92 -12.57
CA LYS A 174 1.54 18.26 -13.16
C LYS A 174 2.54 17.10 -13.08
N SER A 175 2.12 15.93 -12.60
CA SER A 175 3.02 14.80 -12.39
C SER A 175 3.63 14.29 -13.70
N ALA A 176 2.87 14.25 -14.79
CA ALA A 176 3.35 13.81 -16.10
C ALA A 176 4.50 14.71 -16.58
N ASP A 177 4.34 16.02 -16.50
CA ASP A 177 5.39 16.97 -16.90
C ASP A 177 6.67 16.81 -16.09
N LYS A 178 6.52 16.61 -14.75
CA LYS A 178 7.65 16.38 -13.85
C LYS A 178 8.39 15.08 -14.18
N LEU A 179 7.63 14.01 -14.48
CA LEU A 179 8.20 12.71 -14.84
C LEU A 179 8.95 12.73 -16.18
N ASN A 180 8.46 13.52 -17.13
CA ASN A 180 9.09 13.63 -18.46
C ASN A 180 10.34 14.52 -18.48
N ARG A 181 10.57 15.35 -17.46
CA ARG A 181 11.78 16.16 -17.37
C ARG A 181 13.01 15.30 -17.09
N PHE A 182 14.14 15.72 -17.64
CA PHE A 182 15.43 15.12 -17.31
C PHE A 182 15.73 15.30 -15.82
N THR A 183 16.21 14.24 -15.19
CA THR A 183 16.68 14.25 -13.80
C THR A 183 18.13 13.77 -13.80
N PRO A 184 19.09 14.61 -13.36
CA PRO A 184 20.49 14.22 -13.26
C PRO A 184 20.68 12.99 -12.38
N GLU A 185 21.67 12.14 -12.70
CA GLU A 185 21.90 10.89 -11.96
C GLU A 185 22.16 11.11 -10.47
N ASN A 186 22.92 12.15 -10.11
CA ASN A 186 23.20 12.52 -8.72
C ASN A 186 22.00 13.05 -7.93
N GLU A 187 20.86 13.24 -8.59
CA GLU A 187 19.58 13.61 -7.96
C GLU A 187 18.61 12.44 -7.87
N ARG A 188 18.90 11.34 -8.57
CA ARG A 188 18.07 10.14 -8.56
C ARG A 188 18.27 9.37 -7.25
N ARG A 189 17.26 8.59 -6.93
CA ARG A 189 17.34 7.54 -5.91
C ARG A 189 17.72 6.22 -6.58
N VAL A 190 18.66 5.51 -6.00
CA VAL A 190 19.11 4.18 -6.45
C VAL A 190 18.61 3.11 -5.49
#